data_381df27da3744cb2247f08378c066380
#
_entry.id   381df27da3744cb2247f08378c066380
#
_cell.length_a   1.000
_cell.length_b   1.000
_cell.length_c   1.000
_cell.angle_alpha   90.00
_cell.angle_beta   90.00
_cell.angle_gamma   90.00
#
_symmetry.space_group_name_H-M   'P 1'
#
loop_
_entity.id
_entity.type
_entity.pdbx_description
1 polymer ?
#
loop_
_entity_poly.entity_id
_entity_poly.type
_entity_poly.pdbx_seq_one_letter_code
_entity_poly.pdbx_strand_id
1 'polypeptide(L)'
;MPDSFTTSAPPTVSAGDFRRALLGWYRANGRPLPWRLDPSPWRVWISEMMLQQTTVATVLPRYESFLERFPTVTAMARAKVEDVLAAWSGLGYYTRARNLHAAAVRVVREHQGVFPKEPAVVRDLPGFGDYSTAAILSIVHGVPLAVVDGNVIRVVSRLAMLPGHAKSPALRKAVQIEADRLIDVEEPGDFNQAMMELGARVCTPTSPDCDGCPVEAF
;
A
#
# COMPACT_ATOMS: atom_id res chain seq x y z
N MET A 1 24.32 17.97 -46.19
CA MET A 1 24.48 16.72 -45.44
C MET A 1 23.55 16.82 -44.23
N PRO A 2 22.40 16.13 -44.17
CA PRO A 2 21.57 16.13 -42.99
C PRO A 2 22.08 15.06 -42.03
N ASP A 3 22.36 15.49 -40.79
CA ASP A 3 22.75 14.64 -39.68
C ASP A 3 21.61 13.69 -39.33
N SER A 4 21.87 12.41 -39.47
CA SER A 4 21.00 11.34 -39.05
C SER A 4 21.06 11.23 -37.51
N PHE A 5 20.12 11.86 -36.82
CA PHE A 5 19.83 11.56 -35.42
C PHE A 5 19.28 10.12 -35.33
N THR A 6 20.15 9.19 -35.04
CA THR A 6 19.73 7.86 -34.55
C THR A 6 19.15 8.02 -33.14
N THR A 7 17.83 8.17 -33.05
CA THR A 7 17.11 7.98 -31.80
C THR A 7 17.23 6.51 -31.41
N SER A 8 18.21 6.16 -30.58
CA SER A 8 18.19 4.89 -29.89
C SER A 8 16.95 4.87 -28.99
N ALA A 9 16.10 3.88 -29.16
CA ALA A 9 14.99 3.65 -28.23
C ALA A 9 15.58 3.57 -26.81
N PRO A 10 14.93 4.20 -25.81
CA PRO A 10 15.41 4.11 -24.43
C PRO A 10 15.54 2.62 -24.06
N PRO A 11 16.54 2.23 -23.28
CA PRO A 11 16.72 0.85 -22.86
C PRO A 11 15.43 0.38 -22.21
N THR A 12 14.84 -0.70 -22.73
CA THR A 12 13.68 -1.32 -22.10
C THR A 12 14.15 -1.88 -20.79
N VAL A 13 13.82 -1.18 -19.72
CA VAL A 13 14.11 -1.59 -18.35
C VAL A 13 13.59 -3.01 -18.14
N SER A 14 14.48 -3.93 -17.81
CA SER A 14 14.10 -5.25 -17.38
C SER A 14 13.33 -5.14 -16.06
N ALA A 15 12.06 -5.56 -16.04
CA ALA A 15 11.27 -5.58 -14.81
C ALA A 15 11.96 -6.38 -13.69
N GLY A 16 12.76 -7.41 -14.06
CA GLY A 16 13.52 -8.20 -13.11
C GLY A 16 14.65 -7.40 -12.44
N ASP A 17 15.38 -6.56 -13.20
CA ASP A 17 16.43 -5.71 -12.63
C ASP A 17 15.85 -4.64 -11.73
N PHE A 18 14.75 -4.03 -12.15
CA PHE A 18 13.98 -3.08 -11.33
C PHE A 18 13.57 -3.70 -9.98
N ARG A 19 12.96 -4.88 -10.00
CA ARG A 19 12.53 -5.59 -8.78
C ARG A 19 13.70 -5.86 -7.85
N ARG A 20 14.83 -6.37 -8.37
CA ARG A 20 16.03 -6.64 -7.58
C ARG A 20 16.58 -5.37 -6.91
N ALA A 21 16.71 -4.29 -7.66
CA ALA A 21 17.21 -3.01 -7.14
C ALA A 21 16.29 -2.44 -6.04
N LEU A 22 14.99 -2.42 -6.31
CA LEU A 22 13.99 -1.90 -5.38
C LEU A 22 13.90 -2.73 -4.09
N LEU A 23 13.79 -4.06 -4.21
CA LEU A 23 13.69 -4.96 -3.04
C LEU A 23 15.00 -4.97 -2.24
N GLY A 24 16.15 -4.96 -2.90
CA GLY A 24 17.45 -4.85 -2.22
C GLY A 24 17.56 -3.57 -1.38
N TRP A 25 17.14 -2.44 -1.95
CA TRP A 25 17.09 -1.17 -1.22
C TRP A 25 16.11 -1.21 -0.06
N TYR A 26 14.91 -1.74 -0.26
CA TYR A 26 13.88 -1.81 0.76
C TYR A 26 14.31 -2.65 1.97
N ARG A 27 14.95 -3.79 1.75
CA ARG A 27 15.48 -4.63 2.83
C ARG A 27 16.54 -3.92 3.68
N ALA A 28 17.35 -3.07 3.05
CA ALA A 28 18.39 -2.30 3.75
C ALA A 28 17.87 -1.01 4.41
N ASN A 29 16.83 -0.39 3.87
CA ASN A 29 16.43 0.97 4.22
C ASN A 29 14.97 1.10 4.69
N GLY A 30 14.15 0.06 4.58
CA GLY A 30 12.75 0.08 4.97
C GLY A 30 12.58 0.40 6.45
N ARG A 31 11.65 1.31 6.80
CA ARG A 31 11.38 1.64 8.20
C ARG A 31 10.85 0.42 8.96
N PRO A 32 11.38 0.10 10.16
CA PRO A 32 10.93 -1.02 10.99
C PRO A 32 9.60 -0.66 11.69
N LEU A 33 8.52 -0.59 10.91
CA LEU A 33 7.20 -0.26 11.44
C LEU A 33 6.57 -1.50 12.10
N PRO A 34 5.83 -1.36 13.22
CA PRO A 34 5.27 -2.49 13.96
C PRO A 34 4.48 -3.48 13.10
N TRP A 35 3.68 -2.97 12.18
CA TRP A 35 2.89 -3.80 11.25
C TRP A 35 3.69 -4.47 10.14
N ARG A 36 4.98 -4.13 9.99
CA ARG A 36 5.93 -4.79 9.08
C ARG A 36 6.76 -5.85 9.76
N LEU A 37 7.02 -5.68 11.07
CA LEU A 37 7.81 -6.62 11.87
C LEU A 37 7.02 -7.88 12.23
N ASP A 38 5.70 -7.74 12.40
CA ASP A 38 4.79 -8.85 12.71
C ASP A 38 3.51 -8.72 11.87
N PRO A 39 3.55 -9.10 10.57
CA PRO A 39 2.48 -8.87 9.62
C PRO A 39 1.41 -9.97 9.68
N SER A 40 0.57 -9.98 10.71
CA SER A 40 -0.65 -10.79 10.70
C SER A 40 -1.78 -10.09 9.91
N PRO A 41 -2.78 -10.83 9.38
CA PRO A 41 -3.92 -10.21 8.68
C PRO A 41 -4.60 -9.10 9.45
N TRP A 42 -4.80 -9.29 10.76
CA TRP A 42 -5.43 -8.30 11.61
C TRP A 42 -4.55 -7.07 11.81
N ARG A 43 -3.27 -7.25 12.10
CA ARG A 43 -2.31 -6.15 12.32
C ARG A 43 -2.13 -5.29 11.08
N VAL A 44 -1.98 -5.91 9.92
CA VAL A 44 -1.87 -5.20 8.63
C VAL A 44 -3.18 -4.48 8.31
N TRP A 45 -4.33 -5.11 8.51
CA TRP A 45 -5.62 -4.47 8.27
C TRP A 45 -5.81 -3.20 9.12
N ILE A 46 -5.52 -3.27 10.42
CA ILE A 46 -5.59 -2.09 11.30
C ILE A 46 -4.67 -0.98 10.80
N SER A 47 -3.41 -1.29 10.47
CA SER A 47 -2.46 -0.28 9.98
C SER A 47 -2.93 0.39 8.69
N GLU A 48 -3.41 -0.41 7.73
CA GLU A 48 -3.91 0.11 6.46
C GLU A 48 -5.11 1.04 6.64
N MET A 49 -6.05 0.67 7.52
CA MET A 49 -7.19 1.55 7.82
C MET A 49 -6.79 2.82 8.56
N MET A 50 -5.81 2.75 9.46
CA MET A 50 -5.28 3.93 10.17
C MET A 50 -4.50 4.86 9.25
N LEU A 51 -3.74 4.32 8.30
CA LEU A 51 -2.89 5.08 7.37
C LEU A 51 -3.67 5.77 6.23
N GLN A 52 -4.92 5.40 5.98
CA GLN A 52 -5.75 6.13 5.02
C GLN A 52 -5.83 7.62 5.40
N GLN A 53 -5.24 8.50 4.60
CA GLN A 53 -5.22 9.96 4.82
C GLN A 53 -4.63 10.39 6.18
N THR A 54 -3.80 9.56 6.80
CA THR A 54 -3.15 9.83 8.09
C THR A 54 -1.67 9.45 8.00
N THR A 55 -0.80 10.25 8.60
CA THR A 55 0.65 10.02 8.53
C THR A 55 1.09 8.92 9.49
N VAL A 56 2.21 8.27 9.17
CA VAL A 56 2.85 7.27 10.05
C VAL A 56 3.11 7.85 11.45
N ALA A 57 3.59 9.09 11.55
CA ALA A 57 3.86 9.75 12.83
C ALA A 57 2.61 9.90 13.71
N THR A 58 1.44 10.06 13.10
CA THR A 58 0.16 10.13 13.83
C THR A 58 -0.36 8.75 14.23
N VAL A 59 -0.11 7.72 13.41
CA VAL A 59 -0.58 6.35 13.63
C VAL A 59 0.24 5.63 14.70
N LEU A 60 1.58 5.71 14.63
CA LEU A 60 2.50 4.97 15.48
C LEU A 60 2.14 4.99 16.99
N PRO A 61 1.90 6.16 17.61
CA PRO A 61 1.62 6.20 19.05
C PRO A 61 0.25 5.63 19.46
N ARG A 62 -0.59 5.29 18.49
CA ARG A 62 -1.95 4.78 18.72
C ARG A 62 -2.14 3.33 18.31
N TYR A 63 -1.25 2.82 17.49
CA TYR A 63 -1.39 1.51 16.87
C TYR A 63 -1.37 0.37 17.90
N GLU A 64 -0.38 0.32 18.78
CA GLU A 64 -0.26 -0.76 19.76
C GLU A 64 -1.39 -0.68 20.81
N SER A 65 -1.71 0.49 21.33
CA SER A 65 -2.82 0.64 22.29
C SER A 65 -4.19 0.26 21.71
N PHE A 66 -4.37 0.48 20.42
CA PHE A 66 -5.57 0.03 19.72
C PHE A 66 -5.63 -1.49 19.59
N LEU A 67 -4.49 -2.13 19.28
CA LEU A 67 -4.38 -3.59 19.20
C LEU A 67 -4.50 -4.27 20.58
N GLU A 68 -3.98 -3.66 21.64
CA GLU A 68 -4.19 -4.14 23.02
C GLU A 68 -5.68 -4.17 23.37
N ARG A 69 -6.43 -3.15 22.97
CA ARG A 69 -7.86 -3.08 23.22
C ARG A 69 -8.66 -4.02 22.31
N PHE A 70 -8.23 -4.21 21.07
CA PHE A 70 -8.88 -5.06 20.07
C PHE A 70 -7.88 -6.03 19.45
N PRO A 71 -7.44 -7.06 20.21
CA PRO A 71 -6.35 -7.94 19.78
C PRO A 71 -6.69 -8.84 18.60
N THR A 72 -7.98 -9.03 18.30
CA THR A 72 -8.44 -9.88 17.21
C THR A 72 -9.65 -9.28 16.50
N VAL A 73 -9.89 -9.73 15.26
CA VAL A 73 -11.09 -9.37 14.51
C VAL A 73 -12.37 -9.72 15.29
N THR A 74 -12.36 -10.82 16.04
CA THR A 74 -13.50 -11.23 16.88
C THR A 74 -13.70 -10.30 18.07
N ALA A 75 -12.63 -9.85 18.73
CA ALA A 75 -12.71 -8.86 19.80
C ALA A 75 -13.29 -7.52 19.28
N MET A 76 -12.83 -7.09 18.11
CA MET A 76 -13.37 -5.91 17.42
C MET A 76 -14.84 -6.06 17.09
N ALA A 77 -15.26 -7.19 16.52
CA ALA A 77 -16.64 -7.44 16.12
C ALA A 77 -17.62 -7.49 17.31
N ARG A 78 -17.16 -7.87 18.49
CA ARG A 78 -17.97 -7.92 19.74
C ARG A 78 -18.01 -6.58 20.47
N ALA A 79 -17.13 -5.66 20.16
CA ALA A 79 -17.09 -4.36 20.81
C ALA A 79 -18.28 -3.50 20.41
N LYS A 80 -18.68 -2.56 21.29
CA LYS A 80 -19.61 -1.51 20.90
C LYS A 80 -18.91 -0.53 19.96
N VAL A 81 -19.62 -0.04 18.96
CA VAL A 81 -19.03 0.90 17.98
C VAL A 81 -18.53 2.18 18.66
N GLU A 82 -19.18 2.61 19.73
CA GLU A 82 -18.78 3.77 20.54
C GLU A 82 -17.40 3.57 21.18
N ASP A 83 -17.09 2.35 21.64
CA ASP A 83 -15.77 2.00 22.19
C ASP A 83 -14.68 2.04 21.13
N VAL A 84 -15.00 1.57 19.92
CA VAL A 84 -14.09 1.64 18.77
C VAL A 84 -13.82 3.09 18.37
N LEU A 85 -14.86 3.92 18.32
CA LEU A 85 -14.73 5.35 18.01
C LEU A 85 -13.92 6.10 19.09
N ALA A 86 -14.10 5.76 20.35
CA ALA A 86 -13.31 6.33 21.45
C ALA A 86 -11.81 5.98 21.31
N ALA A 87 -11.49 4.71 21.00
CA ALA A 87 -10.12 4.26 20.77
C ALA A 87 -9.49 4.86 19.50
N TRP A 88 -10.32 5.25 18.52
CA TRP A 88 -9.87 5.90 17.27
C TRP A 88 -9.59 7.40 17.42
N SER A 89 -9.79 7.96 18.60
CA SER A 89 -9.64 9.40 18.86
C SER A 89 -8.26 9.90 18.43
N GLY A 90 -8.23 11.05 17.77
CA GLY A 90 -7.01 11.69 17.26
C GLY A 90 -6.50 11.18 15.91
N LEU A 91 -7.14 10.17 15.30
CA LEU A 91 -6.83 9.74 13.92
C LEU A 91 -7.69 10.46 12.87
N GLY A 92 -8.82 11.04 13.28
CA GLY A 92 -9.76 11.69 12.37
C GLY A 92 -10.49 10.70 11.43
N TYR A 93 -11.32 11.24 10.52
CA TYR A 93 -12.04 10.44 9.52
C TYR A 93 -12.73 9.21 10.12
N TYR A 94 -13.59 9.40 11.10
CA TYR A 94 -14.24 8.36 11.92
C TYR A 94 -15.07 7.34 11.12
N THR A 95 -15.42 7.65 9.87
CA THR A 95 -16.03 6.69 8.95
C THR A 95 -15.17 5.45 8.75
N ARG A 96 -13.83 5.60 8.79
CA ARG A 96 -12.90 4.46 8.71
C ARG A 96 -13.06 3.50 9.90
N ALA A 97 -13.20 4.05 11.11
CA ALA A 97 -13.41 3.24 12.30
C ALA A 97 -14.77 2.51 12.27
N ARG A 98 -15.82 3.17 11.78
CA ARG A 98 -17.13 2.53 11.59
C ARG A 98 -17.07 1.41 10.56
N ASN A 99 -16.41 1.67 9.44
CA ASN A 99 -16.20 0.68 8.38
C ASN A 99 -15.38 -0.51 8.86
N LEU A 100 -14.29 -0.24 9.61
CA LEU A 100 -13.47 -1.29 10.23
C LEU A 100 -14.29 -2.19 11.14
N HIS A 101 -15.11 -1.61 12.02
CA HIS A 101 -16.01 -2.37 12.91
C HIS A 101 -17.04 -3.17 12.10
N ALA A 102 -17.72 -2.55 11.14
CA ALA A 102 -18.71 -3.22 10.31
C ALA A 102 -18.10 -4.38 9.48
N ALA A 103 -16.90 -4.17 8.95
CA ALA A 103 -16.18 -5.22 8.24
C ALA A 103 -15.75 -6.36 9.17
N ALA A 104 -15.29 -6.05 10.39
CA ALA A 104 -14.96 -7.07 11.39
C ALA A 104 -16.18 -7.93 11.78
N VAL A 105 -17.35 -7.29 11.98
CA VAL A 105 -18.62 -8.00 12.22
C VAL A 105 -18.95 -8.93 11.06
N ARG A 106 -18.79 -8.46 9.82
CA ARG A 106 -19.04 -9.25 8.62
C ARG A 106 -18.09 -10.42 8.48
N VAL A 107 -16.77 -10.21 8.70
CA VAL A 107 -15.76 -11.28 8.67
C VAL A 107 -16.06 -12.36 9.71
N VAL A 108 -16.48 -11.99 10.91
CA VAL A 108 -16.87 -12.97 11.94
C VAL A 108 -18.11 -13.75 11.53
N ARG A 109 -19.13 -13.06 11.03
CA ARG A 109 -20.42 -13.66 10.66
C ARG A 109 -20.32 -14.59 9.44
N GLU A 110 -19.60 -14.17 8.39
CA GLU A 110 -19.59 -14.82 7.08
C GLU A 110 -18.35 -15.72 6.87
N HIS A 111 -17.25 -15.41 7.58
CA HIS A 111 -15.96 -16.10 7.41
C HIS A 111 -15.39 -16.65 8.72
N GLN A 112 -16.21 -16.80 9.78
CA GLN A 112 -15.82 -17.41 11.06
C GLN A 112 -14.61 -16.71 11.72
N GLY A 113 -14.43 -15.43 11.46
CA GLY A 113 -13.29 -14.64 11.96
C GLY A 113 -11.97 -14.83 11.20
N VAL A 114 -11.98 -15.58 10.12
CA VAL A 114 -10.82 -15.73 9.22
C VAL A 114 -10.92 -14.70 8.10
N PHE A 115 -9.86 -13.91 7.90
CA PHE A 115 -9.83 -12.91 6.84
C PHE A 115 -9.84 -13.60 5.47
N PRO A 116 -10.78 -13.23 4.56
CA PRO A 116 -10.90 -13.89 3.25
C PRO A 116 -9.68 -13.58 2.35
N LYS A 117 -9.42 -14.49 1.40
CA LYS A 117 -8.29 -14.39 0.46
C LYS A 117 -8.71 -13.98 -0.95
N GLU A 118 -9.98 -14.10 -1.27
CA GLU A 118 -10.53 -13.81 -2.59
C GLU A 118 -10.69 -12.30 -2.77
N PRO A 119 -10.04 -11.69 -3.79
CA PRO A 119 -10.07 -10.24 -4.00
C PRO A 119 -11.48 -9.65 -4.09
N ALA A 120 -12.42 -10.33 -4.74
CA ALA A 120 -13.79 -9.89 -4.88
C ALA A 120 -14.52 -9.83 -3.52
N VAL A 121 -14.29 -10.82 -2.66
CA VAL A 121 -14.88 -10.89 -1.32
C VAL A 121 -14.31 -9.80 -0.42
N VAL A 122 -12.98 -9.61 -0.45
CA VAL A 122 -12.32 -8.56 0.35
C VAL A 122 -12.77 -7.17 -0.08
N ARG A 123 -12.86 -6.93 -1.40
CA ARG A 123 -13.31 -5.64 -1.95
C ARG A 123 -14.73 -5.26 -1.53
N ASP A 124 -15.60 -6.24 -1.30
CA ASP A 124 -16.99 -6.04 -0.89
C ASP A 124 -17.13 -5.73 0.61
N LEU A 125 -16.08 -5.87 1.40
CA LEU A 125 -16.11 -5.51 2.82
C LEU A 125 -16.21 -3.99 3.01
N PRO A 126 -16.93 -3.51 4.04
CA PRO A 126 -17.04 -2.10 4.34
C PRO A 126 -15.68 -1.41 4.49
N GLY A 127 -15.47 -0.32 3.75
CA GLY A 127 -14.23 0.48 3.79
C GLY A 127 -13.08 -0.05 2.94
N PHE A 128 -13.27 -1.18 2.24
CA PHE A 128 -12.31 -1.68 1.29
C PHE A 128 -12.56 -1.12 -0.11
N GLY A 129 -11.50 -0.81 -0.79
CA GLY A 129 -11.44 -0.46 -2.20
C GLY A 129 -10.29 -1.23 -2.85
N ASP A 130 -9.98 -0.91 -4.11
CA ASP A 130 -8.90 -1.57 -4.85
C ASP A 130 -7.57 -1.49 -4.11
N TYR A 131 -7.22 -0.31 -3.59
CA TYR A 131 -6.00 -0.10 -2.80
C TYR A 131 -5.92 -1.01 -1.57
N SER A 132 -6.89 -0.94 -0.67
CA SER A 132 -6.86 -1.70 0.59
C SER A 132 -6.89 -3.20 0.35
N THR A 133 -7.63 -3.64 -0.68
CA THR A 133 -7.68 -5.04 -1.11
C THR A 133 -6.31 -5.51 -1.58
N ALA A 134 -5.67 -4.75 -2.49
CA ALA A 134 -4.35 -5.10 -3.00
C ALA A 134 -3.29 -5.08 -1.90
N ALA A 135 -3.28 -4.06 -1.04
CA ALA A 135 -2.31 -3.93 0.04
C ALA A 135 -2.38 -5.12 1.00
N ILE A 136 -3.57 -5.41 1.54
CA ILE A 136 -3.70 -6.48 2.54
C ILE A 136 -3.45 -7.85 1.92
N LEU A 137 -4.02 -8.13 0.75
CA LEU A 137 -3.87 -9.44 0.12
C LEU A 137 -2.43 -9.70 -0.33
N SER A 138 -1.71 -8.70 -0.82
CA SER A 138 -0.31 -8.87 -1.21
C SER A 138 0.60 -9.06 0.00
N ILE A 139 0.45 -8.26 1.06
CA ILE A 139 1.30 -8.29 2.24
C ILE A 139 1.08 -9.56 3.06
N VAL A 140 -0.18 -10.00 3.20
CA VAL A 140 -0.53 -11.08 4.13
C VAL A 140 -0.65 -12.44 3.44
N HIS A 141 -1.13 -12.45 2.22
CA HIS A 141 -1.43 -13.70 1.50
C HIS A 141 -0.57 -13.91 0.25
N GLY A 142 0.35 -13.00 -0.06
CA GLY A 142 1.22 -13.13 -1.23
C GLY A 142 0.46 -13.05 -2.57
N VAL A 143 -0.74 -12.47 -2.60
CA VAL A 143 -1.49 -12.33 -3.85
C VAL A 143 -0.85 -11.21 -4.68
N PRO A 144 -0.44 -11.46 -5.95
CA PRO A 144 0.28 -10.50 -6.76
C PRO A 144 -0.64 -9.39 -7.31
N LEU A 145 -1.12 -8.54 -6.44
CA LEU A 145 -1.94 -7.36 -6.74
C LEU A 145 -1.11 -6.10 -6.51
N ALA A 146 -0.93 -5.29 -7.55
CA ALA A 146 -0.20 -4.04 -7.44
C ALA A 146 -1.02 -2.96 -6.69
N VAL A 147 -0.37 -2.34 -5.71
CA VAL A 147 -0.92 -1.21 -4.96
C VAL A 147 -0.72 0.08 -5.75
N VAL A 148 -1.75 0.90 -5.86
CA VAL A 148 -1.67 2.23 -6.49
C VAL A 148 -2.23 3.29 -5.54
N ASP A 149 -1.34 3.84 -4.71
CA ASP A 149 -1.58 5.00 -3.85
C ASP A 149 -0.98 6.29 -4.45
N GLY A 150 -1.04 7.38 -3.72
CA GLY A 150 -0.44 8.65 -4.15
C GLY A 150 1.08 8.60 -4.32
N ASN A 151 1.78 7.76 -3.56
CA ASN A 151 3.23 7.54 -3.68
C ASN A 151 3.55 6.76 -4.94
N VAL A 152 2.86 5.64 -5.15
CA VAL A 152 3.05 4.78 -6.32
C VAL A 152 2.68 5.50 -7.61
N ILE A 153 1.58 6.28 -7.62
CA ILE A 153 1.23 7.14 -8.77
C ILE A 153 2.39 8.05 -9.13
N ARG A 154 3.00 8.72 -8.16
CA ARG A 154 4.11 9.64 -8.39
C ARG A 154 5.35 8.92 -8.89
N VAL A 155 5.74 7.82 -8.25
CA VAL A 155 6.92 7.02 -8.62
C VAL A 155 6.77 6.50 -10.04
N VAL A 156 5.69 5.76 -10.32
CA VAL A 156 5.46 5.14 -11.63
C VAL A 156 5.30 6.19 -12.73
N SER A 157 4.58 7.30 -12.47
CA SER A 157 4.44 8.37 -13.46
C SER A 157 5.77 9.00 -13.84
N ARG A 158 6.71 9.15 -12.89
CA ARG A 158 8.04 9.69 -13.17
C ARG A 158 8.91 8.70 -13.93
N LEU A 159 8.94 7.44 -13.49
CA LEU A 159 9.73 6.38 -14.14
C LEU A 159 9.26 6.12 -15.58
N ALA A 160 7.97 6.00 -15.80
CA ALA A 160 7.42 5.71 -17.11
C ALA A 160 7.07 6.97 -17.93
N MET A 161 7.43 8.16 -17.45
CA MET A 161 7.13 9.46 -18.10
C MET A 161 5.66 9.63 -18.48
N LEU A 162 4.73 9.14 -17.63
CA LEU A 162 3.29 9.18 -17.90
C LEU A 162 2.75 10.61 -17.71
N PRO A 163 2.16 11.23 -18.73
CA PRO A 163 1.62 12.56 -18.61
C PRO A 163 0.26 12.56 -17.91
N GLY A 164 -0.05 13.63 -17.20
CA GLY A 164 -1.38 13.84 -16.64
C GLY A 164 -1.37 14.30 -15.18
N HIS A 165 -2.56 14.58 -14.68
CA HIS A 165 -2.74 15.00 -13.30
C HIS A 165 -3.02 13.78 -12.42
N ALA A 166 -2.43 13.72 -11.21
CA ALA A 166 -2.50 12.57 -10.29
C ALA A 166 -3.94 12.11 -9.93
N LYS A 167 -4.92 13.00 -10.03
CA LYS A 167 -6.35 12.67 -9.81
C LYS A 167 -7.07 12.19 -11.07
N SER A 168 -6.41 12.24 -12.25
CA SER A 168 -7.02 11.83 -13.52
C SER A 168 -7.28 10.32 -13.54
N PRO A 169 -8.49 9.86 -13.86
CA PRO A 169 -8.79 8.44 -14.04
C PRO A 169 -7.92 7.78 -15.13
N ALA A 170 -7.61 8.52 -16.21
CA ALA A 170 -6.77 8.03 -17.29
C ALA A 170 -5.33 7.76 -16.82
N LEU A 171 -4.73 8.69 -16.05
CA LEU A 171 -3.41 8.48 -15.46
C LEU A 171 -3.41 7.31 -14.47
N ARG A 172 -4.42 7.23 -13.60
CA ARG A 172 -4.53 6.11 -12.65
C ARG A 172 -4.57 4.75 -13.36
N LYS A 173 -5.33 4.66 -14.47
CA LYS A 173 -5.39 3.45 -15.29
C LYS A 173 -4.05 3.11 -15.92
N ALA A 174 -3.33 4.10 -16.47
CA ALA A 174 -2.00 3.90 -17.05
C ALA A 174 -0.98 3.45 -15.98
N VAL A 175 -1.02 4.08 -14.79
CA VAL A 175 -0.18 3.69 -13.65
C VAL A 175 -0.50 2.28 -13.18
N GLN A 176 -1.78 1.89 -13.14
CA GLN A 176 -2.16 0.52 -12.74
C GLN A 176 -1.57 -0.51 -13.70
N ILE A 177 -1.70 -0.28 -15.01
CA ILE A 177 -1.14 -1.18 -16.04
C ILE A 177 0.38 -1.36 -15.85
N GLU A 178 1.08 -0.26 -15.60
CA GLU A 178 2.53 -0.30 -15.41
C GLU A 178 2.92 -0.92 -14.06
N ALA A 179 2.18 -0.64 -12.99
CA ALA A 179 2.39 -1.26 -11.68
C ALA A 179 2.15 -2.78 -11.74
N ASP A 180 1.12 -3.23 -12.46
CA ASP A 180 0.84 -4.66 -12.68
C ASP A 180 1.93 -5.36 -13.50
N ARG A 181 2.59 -4.64 -14.42
CA ARG A 181 3.76 -5.13 -15.16
C ARG A 181 5.00 -5.27 -14.27
N LEU A 182 5.17 -4.34 -13.35
CA LEU A 182 6.34 -4.25 -12.48
C LEU A 182 6.26 -5.15 -11.25
N ILE A 183 5.08 -5.49 -10.75
CA ILE A 183 4.94 -6.21 -9.48
C ILE A 183 5.78 -7.50 -9.45
N ASP A 184 6.40 -7.76 -8.32
CA ASP A 184 7.08 -9.01 -8.06
C ASP A 184 6.05 -10.07 -7.64
N VAL A 185 6.01 -11.18 -8.37
CA VAL A 185 5.01 -12.25 -8.11
C VAL A 185 5.42 -13.17 -6.97
N GLU A 186 6.70 -13.22 -6.63
CA GLU A 186 7.23 -14.04 -5.54
C GLU A 186 7.14 -13.29 -4.19
N GLU A 187 7.39 -11.96 -4.22
CA GLU A 187 7.40 -11.11 -3.04
C GLU A 187 6.48 -9.87 -3.21
N PRO A 188 5.20 -10.05 -3.55
CA PRO A 188 4.33 -8.92 -3.92
C PRO A 188 4.07 -7.96 -2.77
N GLY A 189 4.03 -8.47 -1.53
CA GLY A 189 3.86 -7.65 -0.33
C GLY A 189 5.04 -6.72 -0.08
N ASP A 190 6.26 -7.25 -0.15
CA ASP A 190 7.48 -6.47 0.02
C ASP A 190 7.69 -5.49 -1.14
N PHE A 191 7.37 -5.90 -2.36
CA PHE A 191 7.41 -5.03 -3.53
C PHE A 191 6.47 -3.82 -3.36
N ASN A 192 5.23 -4.03 -2.99
CA ASN A 192 4.26 -2.96 -2.76
C ASN A 192 4.71 -2.02 -1.63
N GLN A 193 5.19 -2.57 -0.52
CA GLN A 193 5.75 -1.78 0.58
C GLN A 193 6.98 -0.99 0.14
N ALA A 194 7.86 -1.56 -0.67
CA ALA A 194 9.03 -0.92 -1.21
C ALA A 194 8.67 0.26 -2.13
N MET A 195 7.70 0.11 -3.02
CA MET A 195 7.20 1.18 -3.89
C MET A 195 6.63 2.35 -3.07
N MET A 196 5.81 2.06 -2.07
CA MET A 196 5.28 3.09 -1.16
C MET A 196 6.38 3.78 -0.36
N GLU A 197 7.37 3.02 0.15
CA GLU A 197 8.50 3.54 0.91
C GLU A 197 9.41 4.42 0.05
N LEU A 198 9.69 4.01 -1.19
CA LEU A 198 10.44 4.79 -2.17
C LEU A 198 9.76 6.15 -2.42
N GLY A 199 8.46 6.13 -2.64
CA GLY A 199 7.68 7.35 -2.81
C GLY A 199 7.67 8.25 -1.57
N ALA A 200 7.64 7.67 -0.38
CA ALA A 200 7.58 8.42 0.86
C ALA A 200 8.91 9.06 1.25
N ARG A 201 10.06 8.48 0.86
CA ARG A 201 11.38 8.86 1.38
C ARG A 201 12.37 9.35 0.34
N VAL A 202 12.31 8.87 -0.87
CA VAL A 202 13.25 9.17 -1.96
C VAL A 202 12.56 9.99 -3.06
N CYS A 203 11.56 9.41 -3.70
CA CYS A 203 10.81 10.07 -4.77
C CYS A 203 9.72 11.00 -4.21
N THR A 204 10.12 11.96 -3.38
CA THR A 204 9.20 12.90 -2.70
C THR A 204 8.53 13.89 -3.66
N PRO A 205 7.42 14.55 -3.27
CA PRO A 205 6.71 15.46 -4.18
C PRO A 205 7.54 16.66 -4.67
N THR A 206 8.27 17.31 -3.77
CA THR A 206 8.91 18.62 -4.04
C THR A 206 10.41 18.53 -4.20
N SER A 207 11.07 17.60 -3.53
CA SER A 207 12.54 17.47 -3.54
C SER A 207 12.92 16.00 -3.58
N PRO A 208 12.75 15.33 -4.75
CA PRO A 208 13.17 13.93 -4.88
C PRO A 208 14.70 13.82 -4.82
N ASP A 209 15.17 12.81 -4.10
CA ASP A 209 16.59 12.43 -4.07
C ASP A 209 16.86 11.44 -5.21
N CYS A 210 17.11 11.97 -6.41
CA CYS A 210 17.34 11.13 -7.59
C CYS A 210 18.71 10.47 -7.55
N ASP A 211 19.73 11.14 -7.02
CA ASP A 211 21.11 10.59 -6.93
C ASP A 211 21.16 9.38 -5.96
N GLY A 212 20.33 9.39 -4.93
CA GLY A 212 20.16 8.28 -3.98
C GLY A 212 19.07 7.27 -4.36
N CYS A 213 18.47 7.38 -5.55
CA CYS A 213 17.36 6.53 -5.96
C CYS A 213 17.85 5.13 -6.41
N PRO A 214 17.39 4.05 -5.79
CA PRO A 214 17.82 2.69 -6.16
C PRO A 214 17.41 2.28 -7.58
N VAL A 215 16.49 3.01 -8.16
CA VAL A 215 15.90 2.74 -9.48
C VAL A 215 16.13 3.90 -10.47
N GLU A 216 17.14 4.73 -10.24
CA GLU A 216 17.46 5.88 -11.10
C GLU A 216 17.81 5.45 -12.54
N ALA A 217 18.49 4.31 -12.68
CA ALA A 217 18.92 3.80 -13.99
C ALA A 217 17.78 3.23 -14.85
N PHE A 218 16.56 3.26 -14.34
CA PHE A 218 15.38 2.66 -14.96
C PHE A 218 14.34 3.75 -15.43
#